data_14ae5c97239c4fa8ecd4b5fa8e9008bc
#
_entry.id   14ae5c97239c4fa8ecd4b5fa8e9008bc
#
_cell.length_a   1.000
_cell.length_b   1.000
_cell.length_c   1.000
_cell.angle_alpha   90.00
_cell.angle_beta   90.00
_cell.angle_gamma   90.00
#
_symmetry.space_group_name_H-M   'P 1'
#
loop_
_entity.id
_entity.type
_entity.pdbx_description
1 polymer ?
#
loop_
_entity_poly.entity_id
_entity_poly.type
_entity_poly.pdbx_seq_one_letter_code
_entity_poly.pdbx_strand_id
1 'polypeptide(L)'
;SGDLSACLAWAGDVVQLAAGTPDVRFHIPDSRYVTSSDSLLVPNKARHKTNAEKLIDYYYEPQVAAELAAWINFVCPVDGVKAELAKIDKEAAENPLIVPDKAMAAKSRSFRSLTSMEEARYEAAFAKLTT
;
A
#
# COMPACT_ATOMS: atom_id res chain seq x y z
N SER A 1 -7.26 21.73 -7.87
CA SER A 1 -8.17 22.55 -8.67
C SER A 1 -9.40 23.05 -7.87
N GLY A 2 -9.77 22.39 -6.78
CA GLY A 2 -10.91 22.79 -5.95
C GLY A 2 -12.28 22.28 -6.46
N ASP A 3 -12.30 21.51 -7.53
CA ASP A 3 -13.54 20.99 -8.14
C ASP A 3 -14.07 19.73 -7.44
N LEU A 4 -13.24 19.05 -6.64
CA LEU A 4 -13.60 17.83 -5.93
C LEU A 4 -13.39 18.00 -4.42
N SER A 5 -14.40 17.62 -3.64
CA SER A 5 -14.31 17.60 -2.18
C SER A 5 -13.67 16.32 -1.63
N ALA A 6 -13.75 15.21 -2.37
CA ALA A 6 -13.16 13.93 -2.00
C ALA A 6 -12.92 13.05 -3.25
N CYS A 7 -11.92 12.17 -3.16
CA CYS A 7 -11.65 11.15 -4.19
C CYS A 7 -11.05 9.88 -3.55
N LEU A 8 -11.08 8.78 -4.29
CA LEU A 8 -10.34 7.57 -3.90
C LEU A 8 -8.86 7.75 -4.23
N ALA A 9 -7.99 7.39 -3.29
CA ALA A 9 -6.54 7.50 -3.45
C ALA A 9 -5.81 6.42 -2.65
N TRP A 10 -4.58 6.15 -3.03
CA TRP A 10 -3.67 5.32 -2.25
C TRP A 10 -3.11 6.09 -1.06
N ALA A 11 -2.97 5.43 0.09
CA ALA A 11 -2.51 6.07 1.32
C ALA A 11 -1.11 6.70 1.18
N GLY A 12 -0.17 6.01 0.56
CA GLY A 12 1.21 6.50 0.37
C GLY A 12 1.26 7.75 -0.49
N ASP A 13 0.48 7.83 -1.57
CA ASP A 13 0.40 9.01 -2.42
C ASP A 13 -0.13 10.23 -1.64
N VAL A 14 -1.13 9.99 -0.79
CA VAL A 14 -1.71 11.07 0.03
C VAL A 14 -0.75 11.53 1.12
N VAL A 15 0.02 10.63 1.74
CA VAL A 15 1.07 11.01 2.71
C VAL A 15 2.07 11.96 2.06
N GLN A 16 2.56 11.63 0.86
CA GLN A 16 3.49 12.48 0.11
C GLN A 16 2.86 13.81 -0.30
N LEU A 17 1.62 13.80 -0.78
CA LEU A 17 0.92 15.01 -1.20
C LEU A 17 0.64 15.95 -0.01
N ALA A 18 0.27 15.41 1.14
CA ALA A 18 -0.04 16.17 2.35
C ALA A 18 1.17 16.95 2.88
N ALA A 19 2.40 16.50 2.63
CA ALA A 19 3.63 17.22 2.98
C ALA A 19 3.72 18.60 2.32
N GLY A 20 3.17 18.75 1.11
CA GLY A 20 3.12 20.02 0.38
C GLY A 20 1.75 20.70 0.36
N THR A 21 0.71 20.04 0.85
CA THR A 21 -0.68 20.52 0.78
C THR A 21 -1.40 20.21 2.10
N PRO A 22 -1.29 21.09 3.12
CA PRO A 22 -1.77 20.82 4.48
C PRO A 22 -3.29 20.57 4.61
N ASP A 23 -4.08 20.99 3.65
CA ASP A 23 -5.54 20.80 3.64
C ASP A 23 -5.97 19.40 3.16
N VAL A 24 -5.04 18.64 2.55
CA VAL A 24 -5.31 17.28 2.13
C VAL A 24 -5.28 16.34 3.35
N ARG A 25 -6.32 15.53 3.49
CA ARG A 25 -6.46 14.53 4.55
C ARG A 25 -6.81 13.17 3.96
N PHE A 26 -6.15 12.13 4.45
CA PHE A 26 -6.58 10.77 4.18
C PHE A 26 -7.57 10.30 5.23
N HIS A 27 -8.74 9.84 4.80
CA HIS A 27 -9.78 9.32 5.69
C HIS A 27 -9.95 7.83 5.48
N ILE A 28 -9.83 7.06 6.54
CA ILE A 28 -10.14 5.63 6.57
C ILE A 28 -11.55 5.46 7.15
N PRO A 29 -12.49 4.86 6.40
CA PRO A 29 -13.83 4.59 6.90
C PRO A 29 -13.80 3.72 8.16
N ASP A 30 -14.71 3.97 9.10
CA ASP A 30 -14.81 3.19 10.33
C ASP A 30 -15.15 1.73 10.09
N SER A 31 -15.84 1.45 8.99
CA SER A 31 -16.26 0.10 8.64
C SER A 31 -15.11 -0.77 8.15
N ARG A 32 -14.50 -0.44 7.05
CA ARG A 32 -13.45 -1.22 6.38
C ARG A 32 -12.73 -0.39 5.34
N TYR A 33 -11.52 -0.83 4.97
CA TYR A 33 -10.78 -0.30 3.83
C TYR A 33 -10.14 -1.43 3.04
N VAL A 34 -9.76 -1.16 1.80
CA VAL A 34 -9.13 -2.14 0.91
C VAL A 34 -7.63 -1.99 0.94
N THR A 35 -6.94 -3.12 1.05
CA THR A 35 -5.49 -3.23 0.84
C THR A 35 -5.20 -4.06 -0.39
N SER A 36 -4.14 -3.70 -1.09
CA SER A 36 -3.53 -4.51 -2.14
C SER A 36 -2.06 -4.77 -1.80
N SER A 37 -1.47 -5.75 -2.48
CA SER A 37 -0.06 -6.08 -2.31
C SER A 37 0.57 -6.22 -3.69
N ASP A 38 1.71 -5.57 -3.87
CA ASP A 38 2.57 -5.80 -5.03
C ASP A 38 3.52 -6.95 -4.72
N SER A 39 3.78 -7.80 -5.70
CA SER A 39 4.61 -8.98 -5.55
C SER A 39 5.79 -8.95 -6.49
N LEU A 40 6.97 -9.24 -5.96
CA LEU A 40 8.16 -9.49 -6.77
C LEU A 40 8.12 -10.93 -7.30
N LEU A 41 8.26 -11.10 -8.60
CA LEU A 41 8.19 -12.40 -9.26
C LEU A 41 9.46 -12.69 -10.03
N VAL A 42 9.93 -13.93 -9.95
CA VAL A 42 11.00 -14.45 -10.81
C VAL A 42 10.37 -15.29 -11.91
N PRO A 43 10.43 -14.85 -13.19
CA PRO A 43 9.85 -15.58 -14.31
C PRO A 43 10.43 -16.99 -14.41
N ASN A 44 9.60 -17.94 -14.86
CA ASN A 44 10.08 -19.29 -15.13
C ASN A 44 11.17 -19.24 -16.23
N LYS A 45 12.25 -19.99 -16.04
CA LYS A 45 13.45 -20.01 -16.93
C LYS A 45 14.26 -18.70 -16.92
N ALA A 46 14.13 -17.84 -15.91
CA ALA A 46 15.01 -16.68 -15.77
C ALA A 46 16.49 -17.11 -15.74
N ARG A 47 17.33 -16.47 -16.55
CA ARG A 47 18.76 -16.82 -16.66
C ARG A 47 19.55 -16.58 -15.37
N HIS A 48 19.13 -15.61 -14.57
CA HIS A 48 19.81 -15.18 -13.34
C HIS A 48 18.88 -15.32 -12.12
N LYS A 49 18.17 -16.44 -12.04
CA LYS A 49 17.22 -16.73 -10.96
C LYS A 49 17.81 -16.49 -9.58
N THR A 50 18.98 -17.07 -9.30
CA THR A 50 19.65 -16.93 -7.98
C THR A 50 19.97 -15.47 -7.62
N ASN A 51 20.34 -14.64 -8.60
CA ASN A 51 20.61 -13.22 -8.36
C ASN A 51 19.31 -12.46 -8.08
N ALA A 52 18.22 -12.79 -8.77
CA ALA A 52 16.91 -12.21 -8.51
C ALA A 52 16.40 -12.58 -7.11
N GLU A 53 16.54 -13.86 -6.72
CA GLU A 53 16.18 -14.33 -5.37
C GLU A 53 16.99 -13.61 -4.28
N LYS A 54 18.30 -13.42 -4.47
CA LYS A 54 19.14 -12.65 -3.53
C LYS A 54 18.71 -11.17 -3.44
N LEU A 55 18.30 -10.55 -4.56
CA LEU A 55 17.80 -9.20 -4.54
C LEU A 55 16.48 -9.11 -3.76
N ILE A 56 15.58 -10.06 -3.98
CA ILE A 56 14.32 -10.13 -3.24
C ILE A 56 14.59 -10.31 -1.73
N ASP A 57 15.49 -11.23 -1.37
CA ASP A 57 15.88 -11.47 0.02
C ASP A 57 16.46 -10.21 0.68
N TYR A 58 17.31 -9.48 -0.02
CA TYR A 58 17.84 -8.19 0.43
C TYR A 58 16.74 -7.14 0.71
N TYR A 59 15.66 -7.10 -0.07
CA TYR A 59 14.52 -6.23 0.19
C TYR A 59 13.77 -6.55 1.49
N TYR A 60 13.88 -7.80 1.97
CA TYR A 60 13.25 -8.25 3.21
C TYR A 60 14.13 -8.07 4.44
N GLU A 61 15.35 -7.57 4.33
CA GLU A 61 16.13 -7.15 5.48
C GLU A 61 15.47 -5.93 6.14
N PRO A 62 15.21 -5.95 7.47
CA PRO A 62 14.43 -4.89 8.13
C PRO A 62 14.98 -3.48 7.94
N GLN A 63 16.31 -3.33 7.88
CA GLN A 63 16.95 -2.03 7.64
C GLN A 63 16.66 -1.52 6.24
N VAL A 64 16.82 -2.37 5.23
CA VAL A 64 16.56 -2.03 3.82
C VAL A 64 15.06 -1.74 3.60
N ALA A 65 14.21 -2.58 4.18
CA ALA A 65 12.77 -2.41 4.14
C ALA A 65 12.32 -1.08 4.81
N ALA A 66 13.01 -0.65 5.88
CA ALA A 66 12.74 0.62 6.53
C ALA A 66 13.12 1.82 5.66
N GLU A 67 14.27 1.77 5.00
CA GLU A 67 14.69 2.80 4.03
C GLU A 67 13.68 2.92 2.89
N LEU A 68 13.23 1.79 2.36
CA LEU A 68 12.20 1.78 1.31
C LEU A 68 10.88 2.36 1.83
N ALA A 69 10.40 1.94 3.01
CA ALA A 69 9.17 2.43 3.60
C ALA A 69 9.20 3.94 3.85
N ALA A 70 10.33 4.49 4.32
CA ALA A 70 10.53 5.92 4.49
C ALA A 70 10.44 6.68 3.17
N TRP A 71 10.91 6.07 2.07
CA TRP A 71 10.90 6.70 0.77
C TRP A 71 9.54 6.66 0.09
N ILE A 72 8.88 5.49 0.06
CA ILE A 72 7.63 5.31 -0.69
C ILE A 72 6.37 5.61 0.12
N ASN A 73 6.47 5.66 1.46
CA ASN A 73 5.35 5.90 2.40
C ASN A 73 4.19 4.89 2.30
N PHE A 74 4.47 3.67 1.86
CA PHE A 74 3.50 2.57 1.83
C PHE A 74 3.74 1.58 2.97
N VAL A 75 2.70 0.81 3.30
CA VAL A 75 2.81 -0.25 4.31
C VAL A 75 3.85 -1.28 3.90
N CYS A 76 4.82 -1.52 4.78
CA CYS A 76 5.84 -2.53 4.59
C CYS A 76 5.45 -3.83 5.31
N PRO A 77 5.47 -5.00 4.62
CA PRO A 77 5.08 -6.28 5.21
C PRO A 77 6.21 -6.97 5.99
N VAL A 78 7.35 -6.31 6.23
CA VAL A 78 8.52 -6.90 6.88
C VAL A 78 8.44 -6.73 8.40
N ASP A 79 8.58 -7.83 9.13
CA ASP A 79 8.64 -7.81 10.59
C ASP A 79 9.86 -7.02 11.09
N GLY A 80 9.67 -6.24 12.15
CA GLY A 80 10.73 -5.42 12.73
C GLY A 80 10.96 -4.07 12.02
N VAL A 81 10.35 -3.83 10.87
CA VAL A 81 10.52 -2.58 10.09
C VAL A 81 10.25 -1.33 10.92
N LYS A 82 9.27 -1.36 11.82
CA LYS A 82 8.93 -0.19 12.68
C LYS A 82 10.11 0.30 13.50
N ALA A 83 10.86 -0.63 14.09
CA ALA A 83 12.02 -0.30 14.94
C ALA A 83 13.17 0.31 14.14
N GLU A 84 13.41 -0.19 12.93
CA GLU A 84 14.41 0.35 12.02
C GLU A 84 13.98 1.69 11.41
N LEU A 85 12.71 1.80 11.02
CA LEU A 85 12.14 3.04 10.49
C LEU A 85 12.19 4.18 11.53
N ALA A 86 11.95 3.89 12.81
CA ALA A 86 12.05 4.89 13.87
C ALA A 86 13.45 5.48 14.08
N LYS A 87 14.51 4.80 13.59
CA LYS A 87 15.89 5.31 13.61
C LYS A 87 16.15 6.29 12.46
N ILE A 88 15.39 6.18 11.37
CA ILE A 88 15.54 6.98 10.14
C ILE A 88 14.54 8.13 10.15
N ASP A 89 13.28 7.81 10.38
CA ASP A 89 12.14 8.73 10.38
C ASP A 89 11.12 8.31 11.44
N LYS A 90 11.14 9.00 12.58
CA LYS A 90 10.24 8.72 13.70
C LYS A 90 8.80 9.03 13.36
N GLU A 91 8.53 10.07 12.59
CA GLU A 91 7.19 10.48 12.20
C GLU A 91 6.56 9.42 11.29
N ALA A 92 7.30 8.95 10.30
CA ALA A 92 6.88 7.84 9.44
C ALA A 92 6.61 6.54 10.23
N ALA A 93 7.44 6.23 11.23
CA ALA A 93 7.27 5.04 12.07
C ALA A 93 6.02 5.12 13.00
N GLU A 94 5.57 6.31 13.32
CA GLU A 94 4.36 6.56 14.12
C GLU A 94 3.11 6.77 13.24
N ASN A 95 3.28 6.91 11.92
CA ASN A 95 2.17 7.12 11.00
C ASN A 95 1.42 5.80 10.73
N PRO A 96 0.12 5.71 11.11
CA PRO A 96 -0.66 4.48 10.94
C PRO A 96 -0.92 4.13 9.46
N LEU A 97 -0.75 5.06 8.53
CA LEU A 97 -0.86 4.80 7.10
C LEU A 97 0.37 4.06 6.54
N ILE A 98 1.52 4.12 7.24
CA ILE A 98 2.77 3.43 6.88
C ILE A 98 2.97 2.20 7.77
N VAL A 99 2.68 2.34 9.08
CA VAL A 99 2.81 1.26 10.06
C VAL A 99 1.49 1.09 10.80
N PRO A 100 0.51 0.39 10.19
CA PRO A 100 -0.80 0.21 10.78
C PRO A 100 -0.73 -0.59 12.08
N ASP A 101 -1.49 -0.17 13.08
CA ASP A 101 -1.68 -0.95 14.30
C ASP A 101 -2.62 -2.16 14.07
N LYS A 102 -2.76 -3.00 15.11
CA LYS A 102 -3.59 -4.20 15.04
C LYS A 102 -5.07 -3.88 14.80
N ALA A 103 -5.58 -2.78 15.36
CA ALA A 103 -6.98 -2.38 15.21
C ALA A 103 -7.26 -1.92 13.77
N MET A 104 -6.34 -1.17 13.19
CA MET A 104 -6.41 -0.74 11.80
C MET A 104 -6.28 -1.94 10.85
N ALA A 105 -5.29 -2.80 11.07
CA ALA A 105 -5.09 -4.00 10.26
C ALA A 105 -6.32 -4.93 10.26
N ALA A 106 -7.04 -5.04 11.37
CA ALA A 106 -8.26 -5.85 11.47
C ALA A 106 -9.42 -5.34 10.58
N LYS A 107 -9.43 -4.06 10.23
CA LYS A 107 -10.41 -3.46 9.30
C LYS A 107 -10.05 -3.67 7.83
N SER A 108 -8.84 -4.08 7.55
CA SER A 108 -8.33 -4.30 6.20
C SER A 108 -9.03 -5.47 5.51
N ARG A 109 -9.26 -5.34 4.22
CA ARG A 109 -9.74 -6.40 3.33
C ARG A 109 -8.95 -6.35 2.03
N SER A 110 -8.52 -7.51 1.56
CA SER A 110 -7.87 -7.63 0.26
C SER A 110 -8.91 -7.87 -0.85
N PHE A 111 -8.55 -7.49 -2.05
CA PHE A 111 -9.29 -7.93 -3.24
C PHE A 111 -9.26 -9.46 -3.32
N ARG A 112 -10.37 -10.04 -3.72
CA ARG A 112 -10.46 -11.46 -4.04
C ARG A 112 -10.66 -11.66 -5.54
N SER A 113 -10.28 -12.82 -6.03
CA SER A 113 -10.64 -13.21 -7.39
C SER A 113 -12.16 -13.30 -7.52
N LEU A 114 -12.66 -12.77 -8.62
CA LEU A 114 -14.07 -12.84 -8.99
C LEU A 114 -14.28 -14.05 -9.90
N THR A 115 -15.48 -14.62 -9.87
CA THR A 115 -15.96 -15.50 -10.94
C THR A 115 -16.31 -14.66 -12.16
N SER A 116 -16.31 -15.25 -13.36
CA SER A 116 -16.65 -14.51 -14.59
C SER A 116 -18.05 -13.89 -14.54
N MET A 117 -18.99 -14.51 -13.83
CA MET A 117 -20.34 -13.95 -13.64
C MET A 117 -20.34 -12.73 -12.71
N GLU A 118 -19.55 -12.74 -11.64
CA GLU A 118 -19.39 -11.57 -10.75
C GLU A 118 -18.70 -10.44 -11.47
N GLU A 119 -17.65 -10.73 -12.23
CA GLU A 119 -16.92 -9.75 -13.03
C GLU A 119 -17.85 -9.03 -14.02
N ALA A 120 -18.59 -9.78 -14.84
CA ALA A 120 -19.55 -9.23 -15.78
C ALA A 120 -20.63 -8.38 -15.08
N ARG A 121 -21.07 -8.77 -13.86
CA ARG A 121 -22.03 -8.00 -13.07
C ARG A 121 -21.44 -6.67 -12.59
N TYR A 122 -20.19 -6.67 -12.13
CA TYR A 122 -19.51 -5.44 -11.70
C TYR A 122 -19.25 -4.50 -12.88
N GLU A 123 -18.79 -5.02 -14.01
CA GLU A 123 -18.58 -4.25 -15.22
C GLU A 123 -19.88 -3.58 -15.71
N ALA A 124 -20.97 -4.34 -15.77
CA ALA A 124 -22.28 -3.81 -16.16
C ALA A 124 -22.82 -2.76 -15.18
N ALA A 125 -22.51 -2.88 -13.88
CA ALA A 125 -22.89 -1.88 -12.90
C ALA A 125 -22.06 -0.60 -13.04
N PHE A 126 -20.75 -0.73 -13.28
CA PHE A 126 -19.84 0.39 -13.42
C PHE A 126 -20.08 1.18 -14.73
N ALA A 127 -20.35 0.47 -15.82
CA ALA A 127 -20.66 1.10 -17.11
C ALA A 127 -21.82 2.11 -17.04
N LYS A 128 -22.79 1.89 -16.14
CA LYS A 128 -23.91 2.83 -15.93
C LYS A 128 -23.52 4.16 -15.28
N LEU A 129 -22.33 4.24 -14.70
CA LEU A 129 -21.82 5.45 -14.04
C LEU A 129 -20.94 6.28 -14.98
N THR A 130 -20.50 5.70 -16.09
CA THR A 130 -19.56 6.32 -17.03
C THR A 130 -20.19 6.73 -18.36
N THR A 131 -21.50 6.51 -18.53
CA THR A 131 -22.33 6.99 -19.65
C THR A 131 -23.19 8.17 -19.22
#